data_7b8b5fb67231861a93fa0779cd7d4af7
#
_entry.id   7b8b5fb67231861a93fa0779cd7d4af7
#
_cell.length_a   1.000
_cell.length_b   1.000
_cell.length_c   1.000
_cell.angle_alpha   90.00
_cell.angle_beta   90.00
_cell.angle_gamma   90.00
#
_symmetry.space_group_name_H-M   'P 1'
#
loop_
_entity.id
_entity.type
_entity.pdbx_description
1 polymer ?
#
loop_
_entity_poly.entity_id
_entity_poly.type
_entity_poly.pdbx_seq_one_letter_code
_entity_poly.pdbx_strand_id
1 'polypeptide(L)'
;MIVLFGLAGSGKGTQAKALSEIFGWRTFSVGQVIRDTGEYTDIIDKGGLIPDDDVIKLMNKQIEIAEAEGYEIILDGYPRTEYQAKWLMDHRADDIKGAIVLDVPKEELYNRLALRARDDDKDMESIKHRFEIFEQNIYSILSLFEAKNIPVTHVDGVGTEGEVTDRLVDVVKQLDPSATEQNDDVNGGEIEKSYGE
;
A
#
# COMPACT_ATOMS: atom_id res chain seq x y z
N MET A 1 -2.59 -1.08 11.62
CA MET A 1 -2.26 -0.73 10.21
C MET A 1 -0.90 -1.27 9.80
N ILE A 2 -0.70 -1.61 8.51
CA ILE A 2 0.60 -1.89 7.89
C ILE A 2 0.85 -0.89 6.75
N VAL A 3 2.09 -0.42 6.62
CA VAL A 3 2.48 0.56 5.60
C VAL A 3 3.34 -0.11 4.54
N LEU A 4 2.97 0.00 3.25
CA LEU A 4 3.74 -0.52 2.12
C LEU A 4 4.49 0.60 1.39
N PHE A 5 5.81 0.47 1.35
CA PHE A 5 6.71 1.32 0.59
C PHE A 5 7.31 0.59 -0.61
N GLY A 6 7.84 1.35 -1.54
CA GLY A 6 8.55 0.86 -2.72
C GLY A 6 8.36 1.80 -3.90
N LEU A 7 9.25 1.74 -4.86
CA LEU A 7 9.22 2.56 -6.07
C LEU A 7 7.97 2.30 -6.93
N ALA A 8 7.64 3.22 -7.81
CA ALA A 8 6.61 2.98 -8.83
C ALA A 8 6.97 1.73 -9.64
N GLY A 9 5.99 0.86 -9.92
CA GLY A 9 6.25 -0.41 -10.61
C GLY A 9 6.68 -1.58 -9.70
N SER A 10 6.93 -1.37 -8.39
CA SER A 10 7.37 -2.47 -7.50
C SER A 10 6.29 -3.53 -7.20
N GLY A 11 5.03 -3.27 -7.55
CA GLY A 11 3.93 -4.21 -7.31
C GLY A 11 3.10 -3.92 -6.06
N LYS A 12 3.38 -2.83 -5.32
CA LYS A 12 2.64 -2.48 -4.08
C LYS A 12 1.13 -2.61 -4.20
N GLY A 13 0.53 -1.99 -5.20
CA GLY A 13 -0.92 -2.01 -5.37
C GLY A 13 -1.49 -3.40 -5.63
N THR A 14 -0.78 -4.24 -6.39
CA THR A 14 -1.12 -5.65 -6.61
C THR A 14 -1.05 -6.42 -5.31
N GLN A 15 0.03 -6.25 -4.57
CA GLN A 15 0.25 -6.94 -3.30
C GLN A 15 -0.68 -6.44 -2.19
N ALA A 16 -0.94 -5.12 -2.12
CA ALA A 16 -1.91 -4.56 -1.17
C ALA A 16 -3.32 -5.15 -1.41
N LYS A 17 -3.69 -5.34 -2.68
CA LYS A 17 -4.96 -5.98 -3.04
C LYS A 17 -4.97 -7.45 -2.62
N ALA A 18 -3.93 -8.22 -2.93
CA ALA A 18 -3.82 -9.61 -2.54
C ALA A 18 -3.90 -9.80 -1.01
N LEU A 19 -3.14 -8.99 -0.25
CA LEU A 19 -3.20 -9.02 1.22
C LEU A 19 -4.57 -8.60 1.76
N SER A 20 -5.24 -7.62 1.12
CA SER A 20 -6.60 -7.21 1.46
C SER A 20 -7.60 -8.38 1.31
N GLU A 21 -7.48 -9.16 0.24
CA GLU A 21 -8.31 -10.34 0.00
C GLU A 21 -8.01 -11.47 1.00
N ILE A 22 -6.73 -11.72 1.28
CA ILE A 22 -6.30 -12.79 2.20
C ILE A 22 -6.72 -12.51 3.65
N PHE A 23 -6.52 -11.29 4.13
CA PHE A 23 -6.75 -10.93 5.54
C PHE A 23 -8.09 -10.22 5.78
N GLY A 24 -8.85 -9.87 4.75
CA GLY A 24 -10.07 -9.08 4.88
C GLY A 24 -9.84 -7.63 5.29
N TRP A 25 -8.64 -7.10 5.04
CA TRP A 25 -8.26 -5.75 5.42
C TRP A 25 -8.66 -4.72 4.37
N ARG A 26 -8.78 -3.46 4.76
CA ARG A 26 -8.96 -2.36 3.80
C ARG A 26 -7.62 -1.87 3.30
N THR A 27 -7.53 -1.57 2.00
CA THR A 27 -6.32 -0.96 1.42
C THR A 27 -6.61 0.42 0.88
N PHE A 28 -5.73 1.38 1.18
CA PHE A 28 -5.79 2.74 0.67
C PHE A 28 -4.49 3.08 -0.05
N SER A 29 -4.60 3.20 -1.37
CA SER A 29 -3.51 3.74 -2.19
C SER A 29 -3.65 5.25 -2.28
N VAL A 30 -2.65 6.00 -1.81
CA VAL A 30 -2.68 7.46 -1.87
C VAL A 30 -2.94 7.97 -3.28
N GLY A 31 -2.32 7.36 -4.29
CA GLY A 31 -2.54 7.75 -5.69
C GLY A 31 -3.96 7.48 -6.17
N GLN A 32 -4.64 6.44 -5.68
CA GLN A 32 -6.03 6.16 -6.02
C GLN A 32 -6.98 7.11 -5.30
N VAL A 33 -6.79 7.29 -3.99
CA VAL A 33 -7.60 8.22 -3.19
C VAL A 33 -7.60 9.63 -3.80
N ILE A 34 -6.43 10.09 -4.26
CA ILE A 34 -6.31 11.40 -4.92
C ILE A 34 -7.03 11.42 -6.27
N ARG A 35 -6.85 10.39 -7.12
CA ARG A 35 -7.54 10.31 -8.42
C ARG A 35 -9.06 10.30 -8.27
N ASP A 36 -9.57 9.66 -7.23
CA ASP A 36 -11.01 9.57 -6.96
C ASP A 36 -11.63 10.93 -6.59
N THR A 37 -10.83 11.92 -6.18
CA THR A 37 -11.31 13.29 -5.97
C THR A 37 -11.58 14.03 -7.28
N GLY A 38 -10.94 13.61 -8.38
CA GLY A 38 -10.94 14.33 -9.66
C GLY A 38 -10.12 15.62 -9.64
N GLU A 39 -9.46 15.94 -8.51
CA GLU A 39 -8.59 17.09 -8.36
C GLU A 39 -7.14 16.72 -8.62
N TYR A 40 -6.26 17.70 -8.84
CA TYR A 40 -4.79 17.50 -8.95
C TYR A 40 -4.32 16.61 -10.11
N THR A 41 -5.16 16.30 -11.10
CA THR A 41 -4.84 15.40 -12.22
C THR A 41 -3.56 15.83 -12.94
N ASP A 42 -3.42 17.14 -13.25
CA ASP A 42 -2.25 17.70 -13.94
C ASP A 42 -0.93 17.50 -13.15
N ILE A 43 -0.98 17.44 -11.83
CA ILE A 43 0.19 17.22 -10.97
C ILE A 43 0.53 15.72 -10.95
N ILE A 44 -0.48 14.87 -10.80
CA ILE A 44 -0.32 13.42 -10.74
C ILE A 44 0.23 12.86 -12.06
N ASP A 45 -0.30 13.32 -13.18
CA ASP A 45 0.10 12.90 -14.53
C ASP A 45 1.57 13.23 -14.83
N LYS A 46 2.09 14.29 -14.20
CA LYS A 46 3.52 14.66 -14.24
C LYS A 46 4.36 13.96 -13.17
N GLY A 47 3.77 13.05 -12.39
CA GLY A 47 4.46 12.33 -11.32
C GLY A 47 4.76 13.17 -10.08
N GLY A 48 4.18 14.36 -9.97
CA GLY A 48 4.38 15.28 -8.86
C GLY A 48 3.63 14.90 -7.59
N LEU A 49 3.93 15.63 -6.50
CA LEU A 49 3.23 15.53 -5.22
C LEU A 49 2.21 16.66 -5.09
N ILE A 50 1.06 16.34 -4.56
CA ILE A 50 0.06 17.35 -4.14
C ILE A 50 0.44 17.91 -2.76
N PRO A 51 -0.16 19.04 -2.31
CA PRO A 51 0.12 19.59 -0.99
C PRO A 51 -0.05 18.57 0.14
N ASP A 52 0.92 18.51 1.04
CA ASP A 52 0.97 17.49 2.11
C ASP A 52 -0.29 17.52 3.00
N ASP A 53 -0.78 18.70 3.36
CA ASP A 53 -1.97 18.86 4.20
C ASP A 53 -3.23 18.27 3.55
N ASP A 54 -3.35 18.36 2.23
CA ASP A 54 -4.47 17.79 1.49
C ASP A 54 -4.37 16.25 1.47
N VAL A 55 -3.16 15.72 1.26
CA VAL A 55 -2.92 14.25 1.34
C VAL A 55 -3.24 13.75 2.74
N ILE A 56 -2.73 14.39 3.77
CA ILE A 56 -2.97 14.01 5.17
C ILE A 56 -4.45 13.99 5.48
N LYS A 57 -5.18 15.05 5.12
CA LYS A 57 -6.63 15.16 5.33
C LYS A 57 -7.40 14.04 4.63
N LEU A 58 -7.07 13.78 3.36
CA LEU A 58 -7.73 12.74 2.56
C LEU A 58 -7.45 11.35 3.15
N MET A 59 -6.18 11.04 3.45
CA MET A 59 -5.80 9.73 3.98
C MET A 59 -6.36 9.49 5.38
N ASN A 60 -6.28 10.49 6.28
CA ASN A 60 -6.83 10.37 7.63
C ASN A 60 -8.34 10.10 7.61
N LYS A 61 -9.08 10.75 6.72
CA LYS A 61 -10.52 10.48 6.55
C LYS A 61 -10.80 9.02 6.16
N GLN A 62 -10.00 8.44 5.26
CA GLN A 62 -10.15 7.03 4.87
C GLN A 62 -9.83 6.08 6.02
N ILE A 63 -8.77 6.40 6.77
CA ILE A 63 -8.36 5.64 7.96
C ILE A 63 -9.50 5.65 8.99
N GLU A 64 -10.03 6.81 9.36
CA GLU A 64 -11.12 6.95 10.34
C GLU A 64 -12.38 6.18 9.93
N ILE A 65 -12.74 6.18 8.65
CA ILE A 65 -13.90 5.42 8.14
C ILE A 65 -13.66 3.91 8.32
N ALA A 66 -12.49 3.41 7.91
CA ALA A 66 -12.20 1.98 8.01
C ALA A 66 -12.12 1.51 9.46
N GLU A 67 -11.53 2.31 10.35
CA GLU A 67 -11.48 2.04 11.81
C GLU A 67 -12.88 1.99 12.42
N ALA A 68 -13.75 2.93 12.06
CA ALA A 68 -15.13 2.94 12.53
C ALA A 68 -15.93 1.71 12.06
N GLU A 69 -15.56 1.13 10.93
CA GLU A 69 -16.11 -0.12 10.39
C GLU A 69 -15.42 -1.38 10.96
N GLY A 70 -14.36 -1.22 11.77
CA GLY A 70 -13.64 -2.31 12.41
C GLY A 70 -12.61 -3.01 11.51
N TYR A 71 -12.18 -2.38 10.43
CA TYR A 71 -11.18 -2.95 9.52
C TYR A 71 -9.75 -2.61 9.93
N GLU A 72 -8.86 -3.59 9.79
CA GLU A 72 -7.42 -3.35 9.69
C GLU A 72 -7.07 -2.74 8.33
N ILE A 73 -5.96 -2.00 8.28
CA ILE A 73 -5.64 -1.13 7.15
C ILE A 73 -4.26 -1.40 6.58
N ILE A 74 -4.17 -1.40 5.25
CA ILE A 74 -2.92 -1.35 4.49
C ILE A 74 -2.83 0.02 3.82
N LEU A 75 -1.77 0.77 4.11
CA LEU A 75 -1.47 2.04 3.46
C LEU A 75 -0.49 1.82 2.31
N ASP A 76 -0.93 1.96 1.06
CA ASP A 76 -0.10 1.82 -0.14
C ASP A 76 0.45 3.18 -0.59
N GLY A 77 1.75 3.36 -0.41
CA GLY A 77 2.46 4.54 -0.86
C GLY A 77 2.11 5.83 -0.10
N TYR A 78 1.78 5.74 1.17
CA TYR A 78 1.65 6.81 2.14
C TYR A 78 2.37 6.41 3.43
N PRO A 79 3.16 7.30 4.07
CA PRO A 79 3.50 8.67 3.65
C PRO A 79 4.50 8.73 2.49
N ARG A 80 4.54 9.87 1.75
CA ARG A 80 5.48 10.12 0.64
C ARG A 80 6.51 11.21 0.94
N THR A 81 6.27 11.99 1.97
CA THR A 81 7.17 13.05 2.41
C THR A 81 7.48 12.92 3.90
N GLU A 82 8.58 13.51 4.33
CA GLU A 82 8.93 13.56 5.75
C GLU A 82 7.86 14.28 6.58
N TYR A 83 7.21 15.31 6.01
CA TYR A 83 6.14 16.04 6.68
C TYR A 83 4.93 15.14 6.95
N GLN A 84 4.47 14.39 5.93
CA GLN A 84 3.40 13.40 6.08
C GLN A 84 3.77 12.32 7.11
N ALA A 85 5.03 11.86 7.09
CA ALA A 85 5.51 10.85 8.04
C ALA A 85 5.53 11.38 9.48
N LYS A 86 5.98 12.61 9.69
CA LYS A 86 5.93 13.26 11.02
C LYS A 86 4.50 13.33 11.54
N TRP A 87 3.58 13.79 10.70
CA TRP A 87 2.17 13.86 11.08
C TRP A 87 1.63 12.47 11.47
N LEU A 88 1.92 11.45 10.66
CA LEU A 88 1.49 10.07 10.92
C LEU A 88 2.07 9.55 12.25
N MET A 89 3.37 9.80 12.52
CA MET A 89 4.03 9.40 13.75
C MET A 89 3.51 10.16 15.00
N ASP A 90 3.08 11.38 14.84
CA ASP A 90 2.58 12.19 15.95
C ASP A 90 1.13 11.85 16.32
N HIS A 91 0.35 11.32 15.35
CA HIS A 91 -1.09 11.10 15.54
C HIS A 91 -1.51 9.62 15.51
N ARG A 92 -0.70 8.74 14.92
CA ARG A 92 -1.11 7.36 14.58
C ARG A 92 -0.01 6.30 14.82
N ALA A 93 1.10 6.64 15.47
CA ALA A 93 2.21 5.70 15.64
C ALA A 93 1.77 4.39 16.30
N ASP A 94 0.92 4.46 17.32
CA ASP A 94 0.45 3.31 18.09
C ASP A 94 -0.46 2.36 17.28
N ASP A 95 -1.05 2.85 16.19
CA ASP A 95 -1.91 2.07 15.30
C ASP A 95 -1.09 1.30 14.24
N ILE A 96 0.21 1.61 14.09
CA ILE A 96 1.07 1.04 13.04
C ILE A 96 1.82 -0.19 13.58
N LYS A 97 1.53 -1.35 13.02
CA LYS A 97 2.16 -2.63 13.36
C LYS A 97 3.53 -2.80 12.71
N GLY A 98 3.73 -2.17 11.56
CA GLY A 98 5.01 -2.19 10.85
C GLY A 98 4.96 -1.54 9.47
N ALA A 99 6.14 -1.37 8.91
CA ALA A 99 6.36 -0.90 7.55
C ALA A 99 7.08 -1.98 6.74
N ILE A 100 6.65 -2.16 5.49
CA ILE A 100 7.24 -3.10 4.55
C ILE A 100 7.75 -2.32 3.33
N VAL A 101 8.99 -2.55 2.95
CA VAL A 101 9.60 -1.96 1.76
C VAL A 101 9.75 -3.05 0.71
N LEU A 102 9.07 -2.91 -0.44
CA LEU A 102 9.25 -3.80 -1.59
C LEU A 102 10.46 -3.36 -2.40
N ASP A 103 11.51 -4.16 -2.33
CA ASP A 103 12.76 -3.94 -3.05
C ASP A 103 12.69 -4.62 -4.43
N VAL A 104 12.82 -3.82 -5.47
CA VAL A 104 12.86 -4.29 -6.87
C VAL A 104 13.94 -3.50 -7.62
N PRO A 105 14.83 -4.16 -8.36
CA PRO A 105 15.84 -3.47 -9.18
C PRO A 105 15.20 -2.50 -10.18
N LYS A 106 15.83 -1.32 -10.39
CA LYS A 106 15.28 -0.29 -11.30
C LYS A 106 15.05 -0.79 -12.72
N GLU A 107 15.91 -1.66 -13.22
CA GLU A 107 15.75 -2.26 -14.54
C GLU A 107 14.41 -3.03 -14.66
N GLU A 108 14.11 -3.84 -13.66
CA GLU A 108 12.85 -4.58 -13.59
C GLU A 108 11.63 -3.63 -13.45
N LEU A 109 11.78 -2.55 -12.67
CA LEU A 109 10.73 -1.53 -12.54
C LEU A 109 10.40 -0.87 -13.88
N TYR A 110 11.41 -0.50 -14.68
CA TYR A 110 11.19 0.07 -16.01
C TYR A 110 10.46 -0.92 -16.94
N ASN A 111 10.84 -2.19 -16.89
CA ASN A 111 10.17 -3.25 -17.68
C ASN A 111 8.69 -3.37 -17.28
N ARG A 112 8.40 -3.40 -15.98
CA ARG A 112 7.01 -3.50 -15.47
C ARG A 112 6.17 -2.27 -15.81
N LEU A 113 6.75 -1.07 -15.69
CA LEU A 113 6.04 0.17 -16.01
C LEU A 113 5.77 0.29 -17.50
N ALA A 114 6.68 -0.16 -18.38
CA ALA A 114 6.47 -0.19 -19.82
C ALA A 114 5.31 -1.11 -20.25
N LEU A 115 5.03 -2.16 -19.47
CA LEU A 115 3.91 -3.07 -19.74
C LEU A 115 2.58 -2.60 -19.15
N ARG A 116 2.62 -1.61 -18.25
CA ARG A 116 1.46 -1.10 -17.55
C ARG A 116 0.80 0.02 -18.34
N ALA A 117 -0.52 -0.07 -18.53
CA ALA A 117 -1.28 0.87 -19.38
C ALA A 117 -1.84 2.07 -18.60
N ARG A 118 -1.09 2.67 -17.65
CA ARG A 118 -1.51 3.92 -16.97
C ARG A 118 -0.96 5.13 -17.71
N ASP A 119 -1.71 6.23 -17.69
CA ASP A 119 -1.31 7.47 -18.36
C ASP A 119 -0.05 8.09 -17.75
N ASP A 120 0.10 8.02 -16.43
CA ASP A 120 1.27 8.47 -15.67
C ASP A 120 2.54 7.60 -15.86
N ASP A 121 2.43 6.46 -16.53
CA ASP A 121 3.55 5.57 -16.86
C ASP A 121 4.02 5.72 -18.34
N LYS A 122 3.34 6.54 -19.13
CA LYS A 122 3.68 6.75 -20.56
C LYS A 122 4.88 7.67 -20.76
N ASP A 123 5.17 8.52 -19.79
CA ASP A 123 6.26 9.48 -19.85
C ASP A 123 7.41 9.06 -18.96
N MET A 124 8.58 8.85 -19.57
CA MET A 124 9.81 8.48 -18.87
C MET A 124 10.30 9.56 -17.90
N GLU A 125 10.01 10.83 -18.14
CA GLU A 125 10.37 11.90 -17.21
C GLU A 125 9.51 11.83 -15.94
N SER A 126 8.21 11.57 -16.09
CA SER A 126 7.30 11.35 -14.97
C SER A 126 7.73 10.14 -14.12
N ILE A 127 8.15 9.04 -14.74
CA ILE A 127 8.66 7.87 -14.02
C ILE A 127 9.93 8.22 -13.22
N LYS A 128 10.91 8.87 -13.86
CA LYS A 128 12.14 9.31 -13.20
C LYS A 128 11.86 10.25 -12.04
N HIS A 129 10.98 11.22 -12.24
CA HIS A 129 10.59 12.17 -11.20
C HIS A 129 9.97 11.46 -9.98
N ARG A 130 9.10 10.47 -10.19
CA ARG A 130 8.57 9.66 -9.08
C ARG A 130 9.65 8.84 -8.35
N PHE A 131 10.65 8.34 -9.07
CA PHE A 131 11.78 7.65 -8.45
C PHE A 131 12.62 8.59 -7.60
N GLU A 132 12.93 9.78 -8.12
CA GLU A 132 13.68 10.81 -7.40
C GLU A 132 12.97 11.26 -6.13
N ILE A 133 11.67 11.54 -6.20
CA ILE A 133 10.86 11.89 -5.04
C ILE A 133 10.92 10.78 -3.97
N PHE A 134 10.74 9.52 -4.37
CA PHE A 134 10.81 8.40 -3.44
C PHE A 134 12.19 8.29 -2.80
N GLU A 135 13.27 8.32 -3.59
CA GLU A 135 14.64 8.17 -3.11
C GLU A 135 15.07 9.33 -2.20
N GLN A 136 14.60 10.54 -2.45
CA GLN A 136 14.88 11.71 -1.62
C GLN A 136 14.21 11.64 -0.25
N ASN A 137 13.07 10.99 -0.14
CA ASN A 137 12.25 11.01 1.07
C ASN A 137 12.32 9.71 1.88
N ILE A 138 12.53 8.55 1.24
CA ILE A 138 12.36 7.25 1.90
C ILE A 138 13.22 7.09 3.15
N TYR A 139 14.49 7.54 3.11
CA TYR A 139 15.39 7.40 4.26
C TYR A 139 14.88 8.17 5.48
N SER A 140 14.49 9.44 5.31
CA SER A 140 13.96 10.26 6.42
C SER A 140 12.64 9.71 6.95
N ILE A 141 11.78 9.19 6.06
CA ILE A 141 10.52 8.53 6.43
C ILE A 141 10.81 7.30 7.31
N LEU A 142 11.63 6.37 6.84
CA LEU A 142 11.92 5.14 7.57
C LEU A 142 12.60 5.40 8.92
N SER A 143 13.50 6.41 8.99
CA SER A 143 14.11 6.83 10.27
C SER A 143 13.08 7.29 11.30
N LEU A 144 11.96 7.89 10.89
CA LEU A 144 10.88 8.28 11.80
C LEU A 144 10.13 7.06 12.35
N PHE A 145 9.93 6.01 11.52
CA PHE A 145 9.34 4.74 11.96
C PHE A 145 10.25 4.06 13.00
N GLU A 146 11.55 3.95 12.69
CA GLU A 146 12.56 3.37 13.59
C GLU A 146 12.64 4.14 14.92
N ALA A 147 12.61 5.48 14.89
CA ALA A 147 12.60 6.32 16.09
C ALA A 147 11.39 6.09 17.01
N LYS A 148 10.28 5.58 16.46
CA LYS A 148 9.08 5.16 17.21
C LYS A 148 9.09 3.66 17.53
N ASN A 149 10.18 2.94 17.27
CA ASN A 149 10.31 1.49 17.40
C ASN A 149 9.28 0.70 16.55
N ILE A 150 8.82 1.27 15.44
CA ILE A 150 7.96 0.58 14.48
C ILE A 150 8.87 -0.26 13.56
N PRO A 151 8.66 -1.58 13.48
CA PRO A 151 9.49 -2.45 12.65
C PRO A 151 9.44 -2.05 11.17
N VAL A 152 10.61 -2.03 10.51
CA VAL A 152 10.75 -1.85 9.07
C VAL A 152 11.34 -3.12 8.48
N THR A 153 10.62 -3.75 7.55
CA THR A 153 11.05 -5.01 6.93
C THR A 153 11.19 -4.83 5.41
N HIS A 154 12.35 -5.18 4.88
CA HIS A 154 12.62 -5.22 3.46
C HIS A 154 12.23 -6.57 2.88
N VAL A 155 11.45 -6.58 1.79
CA VAL A 155 10.98 -7.78 1.10
C VAL A 155 11.38 -7.73 -0.36
N ASP A 156 12.01 -8.80 -0.85
CA ASP A 156 12.31 -8.94 -2.27
C ASP A 156 11.01 -9.01 -3.08
N GLY A 157 10.80 -7.99 -3.92
CA GLY A 157 9.64 -7.85 -4.79
C GLY A 157 9.83 -8.45 -6.19
N VAL A 158 10.91 -9.24 -6.41
CA VAL A 158 11.16 -9.97 -7.66
C VAL A 158 10.55 -11.37 -7.57
N GLY A 159 9.91 -11.80 -8.65
CA GLY A 159 9.24 -13.09 -8.77
C GLY A 159 7.84 -12.96 -9.34
N THR A 160 7.11 -14.06 -9.33
CA THR A 160 5.68 -14.07 -9.64
C THR A 160 4.88 -13.35 -8.57
N GLU A 161 3.66 -12.94 -8.91
CA GLU A 161 2.75 -12.30 -7.94
C GLU A 161 2.57 -13.17 -6.69
N GLY A 162 2.32 -14.48 -6.86
CA GLY A 162 2.14 -15.40 -5.75
C GLY A 162 3.38 -15.53 -4.85
N GLU A 163 4.58 -15.69 -5.43
CA GLU A 163 5.81 -15.78 -4.63
C GLU A 163 6.07 -14.53 -3.79
N VAL A 164 5.75 -13.35 -4.32
CA VAL A 164 5.88 -12.09 -3.56
C VAL A 164 4.77 -12.00 -2.51
N THR A 165 3.55 -12.42 -2.84
CA THR A 165 2.44 -12.48 -1.88
C THR A 165 2.78 -13.38 -0.69
N ASP A 166 3.32 -14.59 -0.94
CA ASP A 166 3.69 -15.53 0.13
C ASP A 166 4.72 -14.91 1.10
N ARG A 167 5.76 -14.24 0.56
CA ARG A 167 6.75 -13.53 1.40
C ARG A 167 6.10 -12.43 2.25
N LEU A 168 5.15 -11.70 1.68
CA LEU A 168 4.46 -10.63 2.38
C LEU A 168 3.50 -11.16 3.44
N VAL A 169 2.79 -12.26 3.18
CA VAL A 169 1.94 -12.94 4.17
C VAL A 169 2.76 -13.35 5.40
N ASP A 170 3.94 -13.94 5.19
CA ASP A 170 4.83 -14.31 6.29
C ASP A 170 5.26 -13.08 7.12
N VAL A 171 5.61 -11.97 6.46
CA VAL A 171 5.98 -10.73 7.13
C VAL A 171 4.78 -10.11 7.87
N VAL A 172 3.59 -10.08 7.26
CA VAL A 172 2.37 -9.58 7.92
C VAL A 172 2.09 -10.36 9.20
N LYS A 173 2.18 -11.69 9.18
CA LYS A 173 1.99 -12.54 10.37
C LYS A 173 3.06 -12.33 11.46
N GLN A 174 4.26 -11.93 11.08
CA GLN A 174 5.30 -11.55 12.04
C GLN A 174 5.02 -10.19 12.68
N LEU A 175 4.57 -9.22 11.89
CA LEU A 175 4.24 -7.86 12.36
C LEU A 175 2.92 -7.83 13.15
N ASP A 176 1.97 -8.67 12.77
CA ASP A 176 0.68 -8.83 13.43
C ASP A 176 0.35 -10.33 13.64
N PRO A 177 0.79 -10.93 14.74
CA PRO A 177 0.46 -12.33 15.04
C PRO A 177 -1.05 -12.61 15.20
N SER A 178 -1.87 -11.59 15.33
CA SER A 178 -3.33 -11.74 15.37
C SER A 178 -3.99 -11.74 13.98
N ALA A 179 -3.23 -11.43 12.92
CA ALA A 179 -3.73 -11.47 11.55
C ALA A 179 -4.09 -12.91 11.16
N THR A 180 -5.35 -13.15 10.85
CA THR A 180 -5.86 -14.44 10.38
C THR A 180 -6.27 -14.33 8.93
N GLU A 181 -5.89 -15.32 8.13
CA GLU A 181 -6.40 -15.42 6.76
C GLU A 181 -7.91 -15.70 6.79
N GLN A 182 -8.63 -15.05 5.92
CA GLN A 182 -10.05 -15.42 5.70
C GLN A 182 -10.04 -16.78 5.01
N ASN A 183 -10.48 -17.81 5.73
CA ASN A 183 -10.69 -19.12 5.12
C ASN A 183 -11.81 -19.01 4.07
N ASP A 184 -11.58 -19.62 2.91
CA ASP A 184 -12.61 -19.83 1.86
C ASP A 184 -13.74 -20.80 2.32
N ASP A 185 -14.13 -20.75 3.57
CA ASP A 185 -15.24 -21.54 4.11
C ASP A 185 -16.60 -20.94 3.74
N VAL A 186 -16.80 -20.59 2.47
CA VAL A 186 -18.13 -20.34 1.92
C VAL A 186 -18.31 -21.14 0.62
N ASN A 187 -18.21 -22.47 0.72
CA ASN A 187 -18.82 -23.33 -0.30
C ASN A 187 -19.16 -24.71 0.28
N GLY A 188 -20.28 -24.81 0.94
CA GLY A 188 -20.81 -26.07 1.52
C GLY A 188 -22.27 -25.98 1.89
N GLY A 189 -23.03 -25.02 1.35
CA GLY A 189 -24.49 -25.04 1.42
C GLY A 189 -25.05 -26.05 0.43
N GLU A 190 -25.15 -27.33 0.80
CA GLU A 190 -25.95 -28.29 0.09
C GLU A 190 -27.38 -27.77 0.00
N ILE A 191 -27.83 -27.44 -1.21
CA ILE A 191 -29.23 -27.20 -1.51
C ILE A 191 -29.85 -28.59 -1.55
N GLU A 192 -30.39 -29.04 -0.41
CA GLU A 192 -31.36 -30.15 -0.42
C GLU A 192 -32.56 -29.76 -1.30
N LYS A 193 -32.60 -30.34 -2.49
CA LYS A 193 -33.78 -30.35 -3.32
C LYS A 193 -34.77 -31.32 -2.69
N SER A 194 -35.67 -30.84 -1.83
CA SER A 194 -36.87 -31.57 -1.49
C SER A 194 -37.81 -31.58 -2.70
N TYR A 195 -37.81 -32.64 -3.45
CA TYR A 195 -38.93 -33.01 -4.29
C TYR A 195 -40.00 -33.67 -3.35
N GLY A 196 -41.04 -32.92 -3.03
CA GLY A 196 -42.26 -33.42 -2.44
C GLY A 196 -43.28 -33.66 -3.54
N GLU A 197 -43.94 -34.76 -3.47
CA GLU A 197 -44.99 -35.33 -4.28
C GLU A 197 -46.18 -34.40 -4.61
#